data_35ee9b52a5ad34bd2d7987d1a1c9364a
#
_entry.id   35ee9b52a5ad34bd2d7987d1a1c9364a
#
_cell.length_a   1.000
_cell.length_b   1.000
_cell.length_c   1.000
_cell.angle_alpha   90.00
_cell.angle_beta   90.00
_cell.angle_gamma   90.00
#
_symmetry.space_group_name_H-M   'P 1'
#
loop_
_entity.id
_entity.type
_entity.pdbx_description
1 polymer ?
#
loop_
_entity_poly.entity_id
_entity_poly.type
_entity_poly.pdbx_seq_one_letter_code
_entity_poly.pdbx_strand_id
1 'polypeptide(L)'
;EFLKGRTSLNSIELEILGDVSGKEILHLQCHFGQDSISLSRMGAKVTGIDLSDKAIEAAQDLAQKCGTDTRFLVSDVYELPKVLAEKFDIVYTSYGTIGWLPDLEKWAQVISQFLKPGGKFVFVEFHPVVWMFDDDFTHVKYNYFNEKPIVETYEGTYADQKADLVQQYVMWNHPTSEVLEGLLKANLSLQSFQEYDWSPYACFRHNEEFEKGKFRIPQFGNKVPHVFSLVAKKNTDKS
;
A
#
# COMPACT_ATOMS: atom_id res chain seq x y z
N GLU A 1 22.22 -4.35 1.29
CA GLU A 1 21.70 -4.77 -0.03
C GLU A 1 20.99 -3.61 -0.75
N PHE A 2 20.01 -2.93 -0.14
CA PHE A 2 19.25 -1.83 -0.79
C PHE A 2 20.15 -0.69 -1.28
N LEU A 3 21.12 -0.24 -0.48
CA LEU A 3 22.11 0.77 -0.88
C LEU A 3 22.99 0.34 -2.07
N LYS A 4 23.13 -0.97 -2.30
CA LYS A 4 23.86 -1.55 -3.44
C LYS A 4 23.02 -1.71 -4.70
N GLY A 5 21.79 -1.21 -4.72
CA GLY A 5 20.91 -1.22 -5.89
C GLY A 5 19.83 -2.30 -5.90
N ARG A 6 19.71 -3.14 -4.85
CA ARG A 6 18.59 -4.08 -4.76
C ARG A 6 17.27 -3.32 -4.70
N THR A 7 16.26 -3.76 -5.46
CA THR A 7 14.89 -3.23 -5.36
C THR A 7 14.19 -3.74 -4.10
N SER A 8 13.27 -2.95 -3.55
CA SER A 8 12.31 -3.37 -2.52
C SER A 8 10.99 -3.87 -3.12
N LEU A 9 10.72 -3.54 -4.38
CA LEU A 9 9.52 -3.99 -5.07
C LEU A 9 9.55 -5.50 -5.27
N ASN A 10 8.41 -6.14 -5.05
CA ASN A 10 8.23 -7.57 -5.20
C ASN A 10 7.70 -7.91 -6.61
N SER A 11 7.55 -9.20 -6.88
CA SER A 11 7.14 -9.68 -8.21
C SER A 11 5.77 -9.17 -8.66
N ILE A 12 4.81 -9.06 -7.72
CA ILE A 12 3.45 -8.60 -8.03
C ILE A 12 3.49 -7.15 -8.52
N GLU A 13 4.15 -6.26 -7.77
CA GLU A 13 4.23 -4.83 -8.12
C GLU A 13 5.00 -4.62 -9.43
N LEU A 14 6.12 -5.32 -9.60
CA LEU A 14 6.92 -5.23 -10.82
C LEU A 14 6.12 -5.63 -12.07
N GLU A 15 5.29 -6.68 -11.96
CA GLU A 15 4.45 -7.15 -13.06
C GLU A 15 3.38 -6.12 -13.45
N ILE A 16 2.61 -5.60 -12.48
CA ILE A 16 1.48 -4.71 -12.76
C ILE A 16 1.90 -3.25 -13.04
N LEU A 17 3.06 -2.80 -12.51
CA LEU A 17 3.64 -1.50 -12.83
C LEU A 17 4.17 -1.48 -14.27
N GLY A 18 4.86 -2.54 -14.68
CA GLY A 18 5.52 -2.62 -15.99
C GLY A 18 6.62 -1.58 -16.17
N ASP A 19 6.80 -1.06 -17.38
CA ASP A 19 7.77 0.00 -17.65
C ASP A 19 7.29 1.35 -17.09
N VAL A 20 8.03 1.87 -16.12
CA VAL A 20 7.77 3.15 -15.45
C VAL A 20 8.76 4.25 -15.89
N SER A 21 9.65 3.98 -16.84
CA SER A 21 10.64 4.95 -17.29
C SER A 21 9.97 6.23 -17.81
N GLY A 22 10.41 7.38 -17.29
CA GLY A 22 9.88 8.70 -17.60
C GLY A 22 8.48 9.00 -17.06
N LYS A 23 7.83 8.09 -16.33
CA LYS A 23 6.50 8.30 -15.72
C LYS A 23 6.59 9.16 -14.47
N GLU A 24 5.60 10.00 -14.27
CA GLU A 24 5.39 10.73 -13.02
C GLU A 24 4.51 9.88 -12.11
N ILE A 25 5.04 9.52 -10.92
CA ILE A 25 4.39 8.60 -9.97
C ILE A 25 4.17 9.30 -8.64
N LEU A 26 2.95 9.23 -8.13
CA LEU A 26 2.62 9.57 -6.75
C LEU A 26 2.52 8.27 -5.94
N HIS A 27 3.38 8.11 -4.93
CA HIS A 27 3.33 6.99 -4.00
C HIS A 27 2.68 7.44 -2.69
N LEU A 28 1.46 6.97 -2.43
CA LEU A 28 0.72 7.25 -1.20
C LEU A 28 1.19 6.34 -0.07
N GLN A 29 1.28 6.90 1.15
CA GLN A 29 1.69 6.17 2.36
C GLN A 29 3.02 5.42 2.16
N CYS A 30 4.04 6.16 1.69
CA CYS A 30 5.30 5.59 1.22
C CYS A 30 6.25 5.11 2.33
N HIS A 31 5.89 5.31 3.61
CA HIS A 31 6.69 4.93 4.77
C HIS A 31 8.16 5.42 4.63
N PHE A 32 9.16 4.55 4.79
CA PHE A 32 10.59 4.90 4.64
C PHE A 32 11.05 5.07 3.18
N GLY A 33 10.14 5.11 2.20
CA GLY A 33 10.42 5.48 0.82
C GLY A 33 11.21 4.46 -0.01
N GLN A 34 11.42 3.23 0.43
CA GLN A 34 12.22 2.24 -0.31
C GLN A 34 11.61 1.94 -1.69
N ASP A 35 10.30 1.75 -1.78
CA ASP A 35 9.61 1.49 -3.05
C ASP A 35 9.65 2.72 -3.96
N SER A 36 9.46 3.93 -3.39
CA SER A 36 9.62 5.18 -4.13
C SER A 36 11.02 5.32 -4.76
N ILE A 37 12.06 5.00 -3.98
CA ILE A 37 13.46 5.02 -4.44
C ILE A 37 13.70 3.94 -5.50
N SER A 38 13.12 2.75 -5.32
CA SER A 38 13.20 1.67 -6.33
C SER A 38 12.57 2.07 -7.65
N LEU A 39 11.39 2.71 -7.63
CA LEU A 39 10.73 3.27 -8.81
C LEU A 39 11.58 4.37 -9.48
N SER A 40 12.20 5.25 -8.69
CA SER A 40 13.11 6.28 -9.22
C SER A 40 14.33 5.65 -9.92
N ARG A 41 14.89 4.57 -9.38
CA ARG A 41 15.97 3.81 -10.03
C ARG A 41 15.54 3.15 -11.34
N MET A 42 14.24 2.87 -11.51
CA MET A 42 13.66 2.38 -12.75
C MET A 42 13.37 3.52 -13.76
N GLY A 43 13.76 4.75 -13.45
CA GLY A 43 13.64 5.91 -14.34
C GLY A 43 12.35 6.72 -14.18
N ALA A 44 11.53 6.45 -13.16
CA ALA A 44 10.36 7.25 -12.86
C ALA A 44 10.72 8.55 -12.11
N LYS A 45 9.87 9.57 -12.25
CA LYS A 45 9.87 10.76 -11.39
C LYS A 45 8.87 10.55 -10.27
N VAL A 46 9.36 10.31 -9.06
CA VAL A 46 8.53 9.86 -7.95
C VAL A 46 8.36 10.95 -6.90
N THR A 47 7.12 11.18 -6.49
CA THR A 47 6.75 11.91 -5.28
C THR A 47 6.12 10.93 -4.30
N GLY A 48 6.75 10.71 -3.15
CA GLY A 48 6.22 9.91 -2.04
C GLY A 48 5.60 10.78 -0.97
N ILE A 49 4.49 10.34 -0.38
CA ILE A 49 3.87 11.02 0.77
C ILE A 49 3.63 10.05 1.91
N ASP A 50 3.79 10.54 3.12
CA ASP A 50 3.43 9.81 4.35
C ASP A 50 3.01 10.81 5.44
N LEU A 51 2.18 10.35 6.38
CA LEU A 51 1.75 11.14 7.52
C LEU A 51 2.89 11.34 8.54
N SER A 52 3.81 10.37 8.64
CA SER A 52 4.90 10.36 9.59
C SER A 52 6.06 11.24 9.13
N ASP A 53 6.31 12.33 9.84
CA ASP A 53 7.47 13.21 9.66
C ASP A 53 8.80 12.43 9.76
N LYS A 54 8.92 11.54 10.75
CA LYS A 54 10.10 10.69 10.95
C LYS A 54 10.33 9.71 9.82
N ALA A 55 9.25 9.13 9.27
CA ALA A 55 9.36 8.25 8.12
C ALA A 55 9.86 9.02 6.88
N ILE A 56 9.33 10.23 6.66
CA ILE A 56 9.75 11.11 5.56
C ILE A 56 11.22 11.57 5.73
N GLU A 57 11.64 11.97 6.93
CA GLU A 57 13.04 12.30 7.19
C GLU A 57 13.97 11.12 6.84
N ALA A 58 13.63 9.91 7.28
CA ALA A 58 14.37 8.70 6.96
C ALA A 58 14.36 8.38 5.45
N ALA A 59 13.25 8.62 4.76
CA ALA A 59 13.12 8.43 3.31
C ALA A 59 14.00 9.42 2.53
N GLN A 60 14.03 10.68 2.93
CA GLN A 60 14.90 11.72 2.34
C GLN A 60 16.38 11.38 2.51
N ASP A 61 16.78 10.99 3.72
CA ASP A 61 18.14 10.52 4.02
C ASP A 61 18.54 9.31 3.16
N LEU A 62 17.62 8.37 3.01
CA LEU A 62 17.83 7.17 2.22
C LEU A 62 17.97 7.51 0.73
N ALA A 63 17.12 8.39 0.19
CA ALA A 63 17.21 8.85 -1.18
C ALA A 63 18.54 9.53 -1.48
N GLN A 64 19.01 10.40 -0.57
CA GLN A 64 20.32 11.03 -0.69
C GLN A 64 21.46 10.01 -0.72
N LYS A 65 21.43 9.02 0.18
CA LYS A 65 22.43 7.92 0.21
C LYS A 65 22.38 7.04 -1.04
N CYS A 66 21.23 6.94 -1.68
CA CYS A 66 21.02 6.19 -2.91
C CYS A 66 21.31 6.99 -4.18
N GLY A 67 21.52 8.32 -4.08
CA GLY A 67 21.75 9.21 -5.22
C GLY A 67 20.53 9.32 -6.14
N THR A 68 19.30 9.25 -5.60
CA THR A 68 18.05 9.39 -6.37
C THR A 68 17.40 10.75 -6.11
N ASP A 69 16.76 11.30 -7.15
CA ASP A 69 15.99 12.54 -7.08
C ASP A 69 14.50 12.25 -6.77
N THR A 70 14.29 11.50 -5.67
CA THR A 70 12.96 11.16 -5.19
C THR A 70 12.46 12.24 -4.24
N ARG A 71 11.33 12.85 -4.56
CA ARG A 71 10.70 13.87 -3.70
C ARG A 71 9.86 13.20 -2.62
N PHE A 72 9.95 13.70 -1.37
CA PHE A 72 9.12 13.23 -0.25
C PHE A 72 8.46 14.40 0.46
N LEU A 73 7.17 14.23 0.83
CA LEU A 73 6.37 15.23 1.52
C LEU A 73 5.65 14.62 2.71
N VAL A 74 5.62 15.33 3.83
CA VAL A 74 4.75 14.97 4.96
C VAL A 74 3.34 15.43 4.65
N SER A 75 2.40 14.49 4.59
CA SER A 75 0.98 14.81 4.38
C SER A 75 0.08 13.67 4.81
N ASP A 76 -1.06 14.00 5.41
CA ASP A 76 -2.21 13.12 5.45
C ASP A 76 -2.75 12.93 4.01
N VAL A 77 -3.18 11.71 3.68
CA VAL A 77 -3.72 11.40 2.35
C VAL A 77 -4.93 12.28 2.02
N TYR A 78 -5.82 12.51 2.98
CA TYR A 78 -7.02 13.32 2.79
C TYR A 78 -6.76 14.82 2.66
N GLU A 79 -5.64 15.28 3.22
CA GLU A 79 -5.22 16.69 3.16
C GLU A 79 -4.30 17.00 1.97
N LEU A 80 -3.83 15.96 1.27
CA LEU A 80 -2.91 16.10 0.15
C LEU A 80 -3.38 17.09 -0.93
N PRO A 81 -4.67 17.17 -1.29
CA PRO A 81 -5.15 18.17 -2.27
C PRO A 81 -4.92 19.63 -1.88
N LYS A 82 -4.62 19.91 -0.62
CA LYS A 82 -4.33 21.29 -0.14
C LYS A 82 -2.85 21.67 -0.32
N VAL A 83 -1.96 20.68 -0.45
CA VAL A 83 -0.51 20.89 -0.46
C VAL A 83 0.15 20.49 -1.77
N LEU A 84 -0.53 19.77 -2.62
CA LEU A 84 -0.03 19.27 -3.90
C LEU A 84 -1.04 19.53 -5.01
N ALA A 85 -0.58 20.07 -6.15
CA ALA A 85 -1.44 20.41 -7.28
C ALA A 85 -1.14 19.61 -8.55
N GLU A 86 0.01 18.93 -8.59
CA GLU A 86 0.49 18.16 -9.74
C GLU A 86 -0.40 16.96 -10.04
N LYS A 87 -0.40 16.51 -11.30
CA LYS A 87 -1.06 15.29 -11.76
C LYS A 87 -0.03 14.25 -12.19
N PHE A 88 -0.35 12.98 -12.00
CA PHE A 88 0.56 11.87 -12.18
C PHE A 88 0.05 10.87 -13.23
N ASP A 89 0.98 10.20 -13.89
CA ASP A 89 0.68 9.10 -14.80
C ASP A 89 0.21 7.87 -14.03
N ILE A 90 0.79 7.68 -12.83
CA ILE A 90 0.50 6.58 -11.94
C ILE A 90 0.32 7.11 -10.52
N VAL A 91 -0.73 6.67 -9.83
CA VAL A 91 -0.82 6.69 -8.37
C VAL A 91 -0.61 5.28 -7.89
N TYR A 92 0.28 5.09 -6.91
CA TYR A 92 0.69 3.80 -6.38
C TYR A 92 0.56 3.76 -4.87
N THR A 93 0.14 2.63 -4.32
CA THR A 93 0.20 2.32 -2.89
C THR A 93 0.27 0.81 -2.67
N SER A 94 0.89 0.37 -1.58
CA SER A 94 1.12 -1.06 -1.33
C SER A 94 1.16 -1.40 0.15
N TYR A 95 0.68 -2.57 0.46
CA TYR A 95 0.76 -3.34 1.70
C TYR A 95 0.53 -2.60 3.03
N GLY A 96 -0.60 -2.90 3.66
CA GLY A 96 -0.92 -2.42 5.00
C GLY A 96 -1.28 -0.94 5.05
N THR A 97 -1.85 -0.39 3.98
CA THR A 97 -2.13 1.04 3.85
C THR A 97 -3.57 1.39 4.19
N ILE A 98 -4.56 0.73 3.60
CA ILE A 98 -5.96 1.11 3.76
C ILE A 98 -6.51 0.79 5.15
N GLY A 99 -5.92 -0.16 5.86
CA GLY A 99 -6.30 -0.46 7.24
C GLY A 99 -6.16 0.72 8.22
N TRP A 100 -5.42 1.77 7.86
CA TRP A 100 -5.27 3.00 8.63
C TRP A 100 -6.24 4.12 8.23
N LEU A 101 -7.06 3.90 7.21
CA LEU A 101 -7.92 4.92 6.62
C LEU A 101 -9.40 4.67 6.98
N PRO A 102 -10.09 5.65 7.61
CA PRO A 102 -11.50 5.47 7.98
C PRO A 102 -12.48 5.61 6.82
N ASP A 103 -12.09 6.20 5.69
CA ASP A 103 -12.98 6.60 4.59
C ASP A 103 -12.34 6.29 3.23
N LEU A 104 -12.67 5.15 2.65
CA LEU A 104 -12.16 4.75 1.34
C LEU A 104 -12.82 5.47 0.17
N GLU A 105 -14.01 6.04 0.34
CA GLU A 105 -14.62 6.84 -0.71
C GLU A 105 -13.84 8.14 -0.91
N LYS A 106 -13.50 8.83 0.17
CA LYS A 106 -12.65 10.02 0.14
C LYS A 106 -11.22 9.70 -0.37
N TRP A 107 -10.64 8.57 0.06
CA TRP A 107 -9.36 8.09 -0.44
C TRP A 107 -9.37 7.88 -1.96
N ALA A 108 -10.40 7.23 -2.50
CA ALA A 108 -10.54 7.00 -3.93
C ALA A 108 -10.71 8.31 -4.72
N GLN A 109 -11.41 9.31 -4.13
CA GLN A 109 -11.52 10.65 -4.71
C GLN A 109 -10.15 11.33 -4.80
N VAL A 110 -9.32 11.24 -3.75
CA VAL A 110 -7.95 11.75 -3.77
C VAL A 110 -7.13 11.10 -4.88
N ILE A 111 -7.17 9.77 -5.00
CA ILE A 111 -6.48 9.05 -6.08
C ILE A 111 -6.91 9.58 -7.46
N SER A 112 -8.23 9.64 -7.69
CA SER A 112 -8.77 10.15 -8.94
C SER A 112 -8.34 11.59 -9.21
N GLN A 113 -8.32 12.44 -8.18
CA GLN A 113 -7.90 13.83 -8.31
C GLN A 113 -6.44 13.93 -8.78
N PHE A 114 -5.54 13.08 -8.29
CA PHE A 114 -4.12 13.14 -8.65
C PHE A 114 -3.76 12.41 -9.94
N LEU A 115 -4.64 11.62 -10.51
CA LEU A 115 -4.40 11.00 -11.80
C LEU A 115 -4.64 11.96 -12.96
N LYS A 116 -3.76 11.94 -13.95
CA LYS A 116 -4.00 12.50 -15.28
C LYS A 116 -5.16 11.76 -15.95
N PRO A 117 -5.89 12.37 -16.92
CA PRO A 117 -6.84 11.63 -17.73
C PRO A 117 -6.17 10.41 -18.39
N GLY A 118 -6.75 9.22 -18.21
CA GLY A 118 -6.16 7.97 -18.68
C GLY A 118 -4.98 7.43 -17.86
N GLY A 119 -4.59 8.11 -16.77
CA GLY A 119 -3.60 7.62 -15.81
C GLY A 119 -4.10 6.41 -15.04
N LYS A 120 -3.19 5.60 -14.51
CA LYS A 120 -3.53 4.36 -13.80
C LYS A 120 -3.27 4.44 -12.29
N PHE A 121 -4.16 3.84 -11.53
CA PHE A 121 -3.96 3.52 -10.12
C PHE A 121 -3.47 2.08 -10.01
N VAL A 122 -2.39 1.86 -9.28
CA VAL A 122 -1.80 0.54 -9.03
C VAL A 122 -1.79 0.30 -7.54
N PHE A 123 -2.41 -0.78 -7.12
CA PHE A 123 -2.61 -1.12 -5.73
C PHE A 123 -2.33 -2.59 -5.45
N VAL A 124 -1.53 -2.86 -4.42
CA VAL A 124 -1.31 -4.20 -3.88
C VAL A 124 -1.52 -4.15 -2.38
N GLU A 125 -2.39 -5.00 -1.84
CA GLU A 125 -2.75 -4.94 -0.44
C GLU A 125 -2.99 -6.32 0.16
N PHE A 126 -2.86 -6.44 1.46
CA PHE A 126 -3.26 -7.62 2.19
C PHE A 126 -4.76 -7.82 2.07
N HIS A 127 -5.15 -9.06 1.86
CA HIS A 127 -6.55 -9.38 1.66
C HIS A 127 -7.34 -9.26 2.98
N PRO A 128 -8.53 -8.62 2.99
CA PRO A 128 -9.30 -8.44 4.23
C PRO A 128 -9.73 -9.75 4.91
N VAL A 129 -9.74 -10.86 4.19
CA VAL A 129 -10.02 -12.18 4.77
C VAL A 129 -8.91 -12.61 5.73
N VAL A 130 -7.62 -12.32 5.43
CA VAL A 130 -6.52 -12.67 6.34
C VAL A 130 -6.59 -11.87 7.64
N TRP A 131 -7.09 -10.64 7.58
CA TRP A 131 -7.28 -9.77 8.75
C TRP A 131 -8.47 -10.14 9.64
N MET A 132 -9.29 -11.11 9.23
CA MET A 132 -10.35 -11.63 10.09
C MET A 132 -9.82 -12.49 11.23
N PHE A 133 -8.62 -13.04 11.11
CA PHE A 133 -8.06 -13.99 12.06
C PHE A 133 -7.33 -13.29 13.22
N ASP A 134 -7.14 -14.06 14.30
CA ASP A 134 -6.21 -13.70 15.36
C ASP A 134 -4.75 -13.75 14.87
N ASP A 135 -3.81 -13.21 15.64
CA ASP A 135 -2.38 -13.11 15.26
C ASP A 135 -1.72 -14.46 14.95
N ASP A 136 -2.24 -15.55 15.51
CA ASP A 136 -1.75 -16.92 15.32
C ASP A 136 -2.55 -17.70 14.26
N PHE A 137 -3.54 -17.05 13.63
CA PHE A 137 -4.40 -17.63 12.58
C PHE A 137 -5.17 -18.87 13.01
N THR A 138 -5.54 -18.95 14.29
CA THR A 138 -6.22 -20.12 14.86
C THR A 138 -7.73 -20.03 14.76
N HIS A 139 -8.31 -18.84 14.79
CA HIS A 139 -9.76 -18.62 14.69
C HIS A 139 -10.08 -17.22 14.15
N VAL A 140 -11.33 -17.07 13.69
CA VAL A 140 -11.86 -15.76 13.27
C VAL A 140 -12.13 -14.91 14.51
N LYS A 141 -11.48 -13.73 14.58
CA LYS A 141 -11.55 -12.77 15.70
C LYS A 141 -12.25 -11.48 15.29
N TYR A 142 -12.07 -11.04 14.07
CA TYR A 142 -12.54 -9.74 13.58
C TYR A 142 -13.56 -9.88 12.46
N ASN A 143 -14.40 -8.85 12.30
CA ASN A 143 -15.40 -8.80 11.24
C ASN A 143 -14.74 -8.58 9.87
N TYR A 144 -15.28 -9.22 8.84
CA TYR A 144 -14.93 -8.91 7.46
C TYR A 144 -15.52 -7.57 7.01
N PHE A 145 -16.77 -7.28 7.42
CA PHE A 145 -17.47 -6.05 7.07
C PHE A 145 -17.07 -4.91 8.02
N ASN A 146 -16.80 -3.75 7.43
CA ASN A 146 -16.37 -2.55 8.14
C ASN A 146 -17.57 -1.85 8.82
N GLU A 147 -18.01 -2.40 9.95
CA GLU A 147 -19.10 -1.82 10.75
C GLU A 147 -18.59 -0.81 11.79
N LYS A 148 -17.40 -1.03 12.31
CA LYS A 148 -16.76 -0.20 13.34
C LYS A 148 -15.25 -0.41 13.32
N PRO A 149 -14.48 0.58 13.84
CA PRO A 149 -13.02 0.43 13.95
C PRO A 149 -12.63 -0.72 14.87
N ILE A 150 -11.53 -1.37 14.55
CA ILE A 150 -10.83 -2.32 15.40
C ILE A 150 -9.88 -1.50 16.27
N VAL A 151 -10.04 -1.58 17.60
CA VAL A 151 -9.21 -0.87 18.57
C VAL A 151 -8.42 -1.90 19.35
N GLU A 152 -7.11 -1.86 19.24
CA GLU A 152 -6.21 -2.75 19.97
C GLU A 152 -5.18 -1.97 20.76
N THR A 153 -4.78 -2.55 21.90
CA THR A 153 -3.75 -1.99 22.77
C THR A 153 -2.56 -2.93 22.75
N TYR A 154 -1.40 -2.41 22.40
CA TYR A 154 -0.14 -3.16 22.38
C TYR A 154 0.83 -2.58 23.41
N GLU A 155 1.53 -3.46 24.10
CA GLU A 155 2.69 -3.13 24.92
C GLU A 155 3.93 -3.14 24.03
N GLY A 156 4.72 -2.06 24.08
CA GLY A 156 5.88 -1.87 23.22
C GLY A 156 5.58 -1.07 21.93
N THR A 157 6.54 -1.05 21.03
CA THR A 157 6.39 -0.46 19.69
C THR A 157 6.61 -1.50 18.60
N TYR A 158 6.18 -1.23 17.39
CA TYR A 158 6.48 -2.07 16.23
C TYR A 158 7.99 -2.32 16.03
N ALA A 159 8.82 -1.34 16.40
CA ALA A 159 10.28 -1.42 16.28
C ALA A 159 10.96 -2.02 17.53
N ASP A 160 10.32 -1.91 18.71
CA ASP A 160 10.83 -2.44 19.98
C ASP A 160 9.66 -2.94 20.86
N GLN A 161 9.42 -4.23 20.82
CA GLN A 161 8.37 -4.90 21.60
C GLN A 161 8.62 -4.89 23.12
N LYS A 162 9.81 -4.49 23.56
CA LYS A 162 10.17 -4.40 24.99
C LYS A 162 10.16 -2.96 25.51
N ALA A 163 9.81 -1.99 24.69
CA ALA A 163 9.66 -0.62 25.14
C ALA A 163 8.51 -0.54 26.14
N ASP A 164 8.72 0.17 27.25
CA ASP A 164 7.72 0.40 28.30
C ASP A 164 6.72 1.49 27.85
N LEU A 165 6.02 1.19 26.75
CA LEU A 165 5.04 2.06 26.11
C LEU A 165 3.78 1.25 25.81
N VAL A 166 2.63 1.78 26.23
CA VAL A 166 1.32 1.26 25.84
C VAL A 166 0.79 2.13 24.71
N GLN A 167 0.58 1.54 23.54
CA GLN A 167 0.04 2.24 22.37
C GLN A 167 -1.32 1.66 21.99
N GLN A 168 -2.25 2.53 21.64
CA GLN A 168 -3.54 2.13 21.09
C GLN A 168 -3.52 2.34 19.56
N TYR A 169 -3.85 1.28 18.84
CA TYR A 169 -4.02 1.32 17.39
C TYR A 169 -5.51 1.28 17.06
N VAL A 170 -5.89 2.12 16.10
CA VAL A 170 -7.24 2.15 15.54
C VAL A 170 -7.12 1.78 14.06
N MET A 171 -7.75 0.69 13.67
CA MET A 171 -7.66 0.14 12.32
C MET A 171 -9.05 -0.21 11.79
N TRP A 172 -9.16 -0.37 10.49
CA TRP A 172 -10.38 -0.78 9.80
C TRP A 172 -10.10 -1.99 8.90
N ASN A 173 -10.99 -2.98 8.91
CA ASN A 173 -10.97 -4.05 7.93
C ASN A 173 -11.95 -3.71 6.81
N HIS A 174 -11.42 -3.38 5.63
CA HIS A 174 -12.21 -2.96 4.48
C HIS A 174 -12.49 -4.14 3.56
N PRO A 175 -13.76 -4.56 3.40
CA PRO A 175 -14.09 -5.61 2.43
C PRO A 175 -13.69 -5.17 1.01
N THR A 176 -13.33 -6.13 0.16
CA THR A 176 -12.94 -5.85 -1.24
C THR A 176 -14.00 -5.08 -2.01
N SER A 177 -15.28 -5.29 -1.68
CA SER A 177 -16.40 -4.54 -2.26
C SER A 177 -16.35 -3.05 -1.97
N GLU A 178 -15.95 -2.64 -0.76
CA GLU A 178 -15.81 -1.23 -0.38
C GLU A 178 -14.68 -0.55 -1.18
N VAL A 179 -13.55 -1.25 -1.34
CA VAL A 179 -12.44 -0.77 -2.17
C VAL A 179 -12.87 -0.57 -3.62
N LEU A 180 -13.50 -1.60 -4.21
CA LEU A 180 -13.93 -1.57 -5.62
C LEU A 180 -15.00 -0.50 -5.86
N GLU A 181 -16.00 -0.41 -4.99
CA GLU A 181 -17.07 0.56 -5.11
C GLU A 181 -16.56 2.01 -4.97
N GLY A 182 -15.65 2.26 -4.01
CA GLY A 182 -15.02 3.57 -3.85
C GLY A 182 -14.30 4.03 -5.12
N LEU A 183 -13.53 3.14 -5.74
CA LEU A 183 -12.81 3.45 -6.99
C LEU A 183 -13.78 3.72 -8.16
N LEU A 184 -14.83 2.91 -8.31
CA LEU A 184 -15.84 3.09 -9.36
C LEU A 184 -16.59 4.42 -9.21
N LYS A 185 -16.99 4.78 -7.99
CA LYS A 185 -17.63 6.08 -7.68
C LYS A 185 -16.69 7.26 -7.96
N ALA A 186 -15.38 7.08 -7.81
CA ALA A 186 -14.37 8.10 -8.09
C ALA A 186 -13.99 8.21 -9.58
N ASN A 187 -14.79 7.68 -10.51
CA ASN A 187 -14.56 7.72 -11.96
C ASN A 187 -13.31 6.94 -12.41
N LEU A 188 -13.00 5.85 -11.71
CA LEU A 188 -11.95 4.91 -12.06
C LEU A 188 -12.57 3.61 -12.59
N SER A 189 -12.10 3.12 -13.73
CA SER A 189 -12.54 1.84 -14.29
C SER A 189 -11.53 0.74 -13.97
N LEU A 190 -12.02 -0.35 -13.42
CA LEU A 190 -11.20 -1.52 -13.09
C LEU A 190 -10.63 -2.13 -14.39
N GLN A 191 -9.32 -2.35 -14.41
CA GLN A 191 -8.62 -3.01 -15.51
C GLN A 191 -8.23 -4.45 -15.16
N SER A 192 -7.80 -4.67 -13.92
CA SER A 192 -7.51 -6.00 -13.38
C SER A 192 -7.72 -6.04 -11.87
N PHE A 193 -8.12 -7.21 -11.39
CA PHE A 193 -8.17 -7.56 -9.97
C PHE A 193 -7.74 -9.02 -9.85
N GLN A 194 -6.73 -9.29 -9.01
CA GLN A 194 -6.22 -10.64 -8.80
C GLN A 194 -6.03 -10.89 -7.30
N GLU A 195 -6.29 -12.10 -6.88
CA GLU A 195 -6.11 -12.56 -5.51
C GLU A 195 -5.01 -13.64 -5.47
N TYR A 196 -4.22 -13.62 -4.41
CA TYR A 196 -3.09 -14.53 -4.23
C TYR A 196 -3.25 -15.25 -2.90
N ASP A 197 -3.10 -16.56 -2.91
CA ASP A 197 -3.08 -17.40 -1.70
C ASP A 197 -1.68 -17.41 -1.01
N TRP A 198 -0.88 -16.39 -1.30
CA TRP A 198 0.46 -16.16 -0.79
C TRP A 198 0.79 -14.68 -0.70
N SER A 199 1.81 -14.35 0.09
CA SER A 199 2.43 -13.03 0.17
C SER A 199 3.84 -13.05 -0.42
N PRO A 200 4.35 -11.95 -1.02
CA PRO A 200 5.66 -11.92 -1.66
C PRO A 200 6.83 -11.80 -0.66
N TYR A 201 6.56 -11.69 0.61
CA TYR A 201 7.53 -11.66 1.70
C TYR A 201 6.93 -12.21 2.99
N ALA A 202 7.78 -12.51 3.98
CA ALA A 202 7.37 -13.05 5.27
C ALA A 202 6.75 -11.97 6.17
N CYS A 203 5.46 -11.63 5.95
CA CYS A 203 4.75 -10.56 6.66
C CYS A 203 3.78 -11.04 7.74
N PHE A 204 3.40 -12.30 7.74
CA PHE A 204 2.50 -12.89 8.74
C PHE A 204 3.26 -13.82 9.68
N ARG A 205 2.75 -14.00 10.90
CA ARG A 205 3.26 -15.05 11.79
C ARG A 205 3.05 -16.43 11.14
N HIS A 206 3.95 -17.34 11.40
CA HIS A 206 3.88 -18.74 10.96
C HIS A 206 3.86 -18.94 9.43
N ASN A 207 4.13 -17.93 8.61
CA ASN A 207 4.23 -18.19 7.18
C ASN A 207 5.55 -18.83 6.81
N GLU A 208 5.49 -19.71 5.81
CA GLU A 208 6.62 -20.45 5.27
C GLU A 208 6.80 -20.16 3.79
N GLU A 209 8.05 -20.10 3.36
CA GLU A 209 8.38 -20.01 1.93
C GLU A 209 8.17 -21.38 1.28
N PHE A 210 7.12 -21.53 0.48
CA PHE A 210 6.80 -22.78 -0.22
C PHE A 210 7.31 -22.80 -1.68
N GLU A 211 7.55 -21.62 -2.23
CA GLU A 211 8.20 -21.37 -3.51
C GLU A 211 9.01 -20.09 -3.37
N LYS A 212 10.13 -19.97 -4.09
CA LYS A 212 11.01 -18.79 -3.98
C LYS A 212 10.26 -17.47 -4.10
N GLY A 213 10.30 -16.67 -3.03
CA GLY A 213 9.61 -15.38 -2.94
C GLY A 213 8.09 -15.48 -2.76
N LYS A 214 7.56 -16.67 -2.42
CA LYS A 214 6.14 -16.87 -2.12
C LYS A 214 5.97 -17.51 -0.75
N PHE A 215 5.30 -16.80 0.12
CA PHE A 215 5.10 -17.17 1.52
C PHE A 215 3.61 -17.45 1.77
N ARG A 216 3.32 -18.49 2.51
CA ARG A 216 1.96 -18.92 2.83
C ARG A 216 1.87 -19.33 4.30
N ILE A 217 0.72 -19.10 4.90
CA ILE A 217 0.37 -19.66 6.21
C ILE A 217 -0.01 -21.13 5.97
N PRO A 218 0.79 -22.14 6.42
CA PRO A 218 0.65 -23.53 5.99
C PRO A 218 -0.73 -24.13 6.26
N GLN A 219 -1.34 -23.80 7.38
CA GLN A 219 -2.67 -24.31 7.75
C GLN A 219 -3.80 -23.86 6.82
N PHE A 220 -3.60 -22.76 6.12
CA PHE A 220 -4.57 -22.29 5.13
C PHE A 220 -4.37 -22.96 3.77
N GLY A 221 -3.13 -23.30 3.41
CA GLY A 221 -2.82 -23.78 2.07
C GLY A 221 -3.31 -22.77 1.03
N ASN A 222 -4.09 -23.23 0.05
CA ASN A 222 -4.71 -22.40 -0.99
C ASN A 222 -6.19 -22.04 -0.69
N LYS A 223 -6.60 -22.06 0.58
CA LYS A 223 -8.02 -21.84 0.96
C LYS A 223 -8.33 -20.40 1.31
N VAL A 224 -7.31 -19.61 1.64
CA VAL A 224 -7.46 -18.22 2.11
C VAL A 224 -6.57 -17.30 1.28
N PRO A 225 -7.12 -16.27 0.64
CA PRO A 225 -6.32 -15.27 -0.04
C PRO A 225 -5.52 -14.44 0.99
N HIS A 226 -4.24 -14.19 0.70
CA HIS A 226 -3.34 -13.43 1.56
C HIS A 226 -3.16 -12.00 1.07
N VAL A 227 -3.14 -11.82 -0.24
CA VAL A 227 -2.89 -10.55 -0.92
C VAL A 227 -3.83 -10.42 -2.11
N PHE A 228 -4.17 -9.20 -2.48
CA PHE A 228 -4.77 -8.90 -3.77
C PHE A 228 -4.01 -7.79 -4.48
N SER A 229 -4.09 -7.76 -5.80
CA SER A 229 -3.61 -6.66 -6.61
C SER A 229 -4.75 -6.09 -7.46
N LEU A 230 -4.68 -4.79 -7.72
CA LEU A 230 -5.69 -4.06 -8.46
C LEU A 230 -5.02 -3.03 -9.37
N VAL A 231 -5.48 -2.95 -10.61
CA VAL A 231 -5.18 -1.85 -11.51
C VAL A 231 -6.48 -1.21 -11.96
N ALA A 232 -6.61 0.09 -11.73
CA ALA A 232 -7.73 0.88 -12.23
C ALA A 232 -7.23 2.05 -13.09
N LYS A 233 -8.03 2.52 -14.03
CA LYS A 233 -7.70 3.60 -14.95
C LYS A 233 -8.67 4.75 -14.76
N LYS A 234 -8.16 5.98 -14.68
CA LYS A 234 -9.02 7.16 -14.68
C LYS A 234 -9.68 7.32 -16.03
N ASN A 235 -11.00 7.39 -16.01
CA ASN A 235 -11.77 7.64 -17.22
C ASN A 235 -11.41 9.03 -17.78
N THR A 236 -11.33 9.11 -19.10
CA THR A 236 -11.29 10.41 -19.77
C THR A 236 -12.70 10.96 -19.81
N ASP A 237 -12.89 12.20 -19.37
CA ASP A 237 -14.19 12.85 -19.54
C ASP A 237 -14.60 12.71 -21.02
N LYS A 238 -15.80 12.14 -21.23
CA LYS A 238 -16.38 12.16 -22.57
C LYS A 238 -16.69 13.62 -22.87
N SER A 239 -15.88 14.23 -23.74
CA SER A 239 -16.17 15.53 -24.37
C SER A 239 -17.51 15.51 -25.08
#